data_d343ccc16dd9d701556c9d33686a86b3
#
_entry.id   d343ccc16dd9d701556c9d33686a86b3
#
_cell.length_a   1.000
_cell.length_b   1.000
_cell.length_c   1.000
_cell.angle_alpha   90.00
_cell.angle_beta   90.00
_cell.angle_gamma   90.00
#
_symmetry.space_group_name_H-M   'P 1'
#
loop_
_entity.id
_entity.type
_entity.pdbx_description
1 polymer ?
#
loop_
_entity_poly.entity_id
_entity_poly.type
_entity_poly.pdbx_seq_one_letter_code
_entity_poly.pdbx_strand_id
1 'polypeptide(L)'
;MNLFLEPASFLSKVKSKKDSYSFVDSVMEAPLPTYGFDYSLVRNPDIDTAYNALITYVIPGSPAAAVLKRGDWIVKVDTSYISKKYEAQLLQGTGPLEITLGKYQKVPPTEPPVEGEEEEDIYRVVPVGDPVEMGAAVSLVDNPIHCKKILTLTDGSEVGYLMYNSFTAGTKDNPEKYNTELREWSDELAQKNIHQVILDLRYNKGGSIDCTQLLSTILVSSFYLDQTMAFLEYNDKNTAKD
;
A
#
# COMPACT_ATOMS: atom_id res chain seq x y z
N MET A 1 -11.15 -26.55 -27.04
CA MET A 1 -10.28 -25.59 -26.29
C MET A 1 -9.05 -25.37 -27.14
N ASN A 2 -8.74 -24.13 -27.53
CA ASN A 2 -7.61 -23.87 -28.43
C ASN A 2 -6.33 -23.79 -27.59
N LEU A 3 -5.53 -24.86 -27.60
CA LEU A 3 -4.28 -25.01 -26.83
C LEU A 3 -3.10 -24.17 -27.38
N PHE A 4 -3.31 -23.43 -28.47
CA PHE A 4 -2.30 -22.61 -29.14
C PHE A 4 -2.45 -21.10 -28.84
N LEU A 5 -3.22 -20.74 -27.82
CA LEU A 5 -3.30 -19.34 -27.40
C LEU A 5 -2.09 -19.00 -26.53
N GLU A 6 -1.58 -17.79 -26.72
CA GLU A 6 -0.61 -17.20 -25.77
C GLU A 6 -1.20 -17.24 -24.34
N PRO A 7 -0.36 -17.53 -23.31
CA PRO A 7 -0.83 -17.74 -21.94
C PRO A 7 -1.73 -16.62 -21.40
N ALA A 8 -1.41 -15.36 -21.65
CA ALA A 8 -2.23 -14.21 -21.23
C ALA A 8 -3.60 -14.20 -21.93
N SER A 9 -3.63 -14.53 -23.24
CA SER A 9 -4.86 -14.62 -24.01
C SER A 9 -5.73 -15.81 -23.58
N PHE A 10 -5.11 -16.90 -23.17
CA PHE A 10 -5.81 -18.05 -22.59
C PHE A 10 -6.41 -17.68 -21.24
N LEU A 11 -5.62 -17.12 -20.34
CA LEU A 11 -6.10 -16.69 -19.02
C LEU A 11 -7.27 -15.72 -19.12
N SER A 12 -7.20 -14.72 -20.01
CA SER A 12 -8.27 -13.74 -20.18
C SER A 12 -9.62 -14.35 -20.59
N LYS A 13 -9.61 -15.52 -21.26
CA LYS A 13 -10.81 -16.25 -21.67
C LYS A 13 -11.40 -17.14 -20.58
N VAL A 14 -10.57 -17.65 -19.69
CA VAL A 14 -10.98 -18.58 -18.63
C VAL A 14 -11.17 -17.91 -17.27
N LYS A 15 -10.58 -16.73 -17.09
CA LYS A 15 -10.63 -15.95 -15.87
C LYS A 15 -12.07 -15.44 -15.62
N SER A 16 -12.52 -15.54 -14.37
CA SER A 16 -13.77 -14.94 -13.93
C SER A 16 -13.72 -13.41 -14.06
N LYS A 17 -14.82 -12.78 -14.46
CA LYS A 17 -14.93 -11.30 -14.47
C LYS A 17 -14.74 -10.66 -13.08
N LYS A 18 -14.91 -11.43 -12.02
CA LYS A 18 -14.71 -11.00 -10.63
C LYS A 18 -13.27 -11.18 -10.13
N ASP A 19 -12.45 -11.90 -10.90
CA ASP A 19 -11.07 -12.15 -10.55
C ASP A 19 -10.19 -10.98 -11.04
N SER A 20 -9.75 -10.15 -10.13
CA SER A 20 -8.83 -9.02 -10.38
C SER A 20 -7.36 -9.36 -10.05
N TYR A 21 -7.08 -10.56 -9.56
CA TYR A 21 -5.76 -10.94 -9.05
C TYR A 21 -4.98 -11.88 -9.97
N SER A 22 -5.68 -12.74 -10.74
CA SER A 22 -5.00 -13.69 -11.63
C SER A 22 -4.46 -12.99 -12.87
N PHE A 23 -3.16 -13.12 -13.10
CA PHE A 23 -2.49 -12.64 -14.31
C PHE A 23 -1.40 -13.65 -14.73
N VAL A 24 -0.97 -13.56 -15.97
CA VAL A 24 0.20 -14.29 -16.48
C VAL A 24 1.34 -13.30 -16.52
N ASP A 25 2.33 -13.57 -15.69
CA ASP A 25 3.60 -12.86 -15.76
C ASP A 25 4.48 -13.57 -16.78
N SER A 26 4.70 -12.95 -17.92
CA SER A 26 5.45 -13.55 -19.01
C SER A 26 6.96 -13.28 -18.96
N VAL A 27 7.37 -12.29 -18.17
CA VAL A 27 8.77 -11.95 -17.88
C VAL A 27 8.78 -11.14 -16.60
N MET A 28 9.76 -11.31 -15.72
CA MET A 28 10.05 -10.33 -14.68
C MET A 28 10.58 -9.04 -15.37
N GLU A 29 9.67 -8.28 -15.94
CA GLU A 29 9.99 -6.96 -16.47
C GLU A 29 10.35 -6.02 -15.32
N ALA A 30 11.09 -4.97 -15.63
CA ALA A 30 11.33 -3.88 -14.70
C ALA A 30 9.98 -3.38 -14.14
N PRO A 31 9.88 -2.97 -12.87
CA PRO A 31 8.65 -2.45 -12.31
C PRO A 31 8.07 -1.37 -13.22
N LEU A 32 6.77 -1.42 -13.46
CA LEU A 32 6.09 -0.41 -14.26
C LEU A 32 6.33 0.98 -13.67
N PRO A 33 6.47 2.02 -14.51
CA PRO A 33 6.59 3.37 -14.02
C PRO A 33 5.39 3.74 -13.15
N THR A 34 5.67 4.35 -12.00
CA THR A 34 4.66 4.83 -11.05
C THR A 34 5.07 6.18 -10.49
N TYR A 35 4.10 6.98 -10.06
CA TYR A 35 4.37 8.17 -9.24
C TYR A 35 4.78 7.81 -7.81
N GLY A 36 4.47 6.58 -7.38
CA GLY A 36 4.88 6.04 -6.08
C GLY A 36 3.97 6.44 -4.93
N PHE A 37 2.66 6.48 -5.14
CA PHE A 37 1.69 6.63 -4.06
C PHE A 37 0.47 5.73 -4.23
N ASP A 38 -0.12 5.34 -3.09
CA ASP A 38 -1.43 4.70 -3.03
C ASP A 38 -2.45 5.70 -2.44
N TYR A 39 -3.72 5.55 -2.82
CA TYR A 39 -4.79 6.44 -2.41
C TYR A 39 -6.12 5.72 -2.23
N SER A 40 -7.03 6.38 -1.52
CA SER A 40 -8.45 6.02 -1.46
C SER A 40 -9.29 7.15 -1.99
N LEU A 41 -10.25 6.84 -2.88
CA LEU A 41 -11.18 7.82 -3.38
C LEU A 41 -12.31 8.06 -2.37
N VAL A 42 -12.48 9.29 -1.97
CA VAL A 42 -13.58 9.77 -1.14
C VAL A 42 -14.46 10.69 -1.98
N ARG A 43 -15.77 10.43 -1.98
CA ARG A 43 -16.72 11.23 -2.77
C ARG A 43 -16.65 12.70 -2.35
N ASN A 44 -16.60 13.59 -3.33
CA ASN A 44 -16.74 15.01 -3.08
C ASN A 44 -18.23 15.31 -2.82
N PRO A 45 -18.61 15.86 -1.67
CA PRO A 45 -20.02 16.10 -1.36
C PRO A 45 -20.64 17.28 -2.15
N ASP A 46 -19.80 18.18 -2.66
CA ASP A 46 -20.25 19.40 -3.33
C ASP A 46 -20.32 19.22 -4.87
N ILE A 47 -19.68 18.17 -5.42
CA ILE A 47 -19.62 17.90 -6.85
C ILE A 47 -19.96 16.41 -7.08
N ASP A 48 -21.14 16.14 -7.60
CA ASP A 48 -21.76 14.80 -7.63
C ASP A 48 -20.92 13.72 -8.33
N THR A 49 -20.14 14.06 -9.35
CA THR A 49 -19.31 13.11 -10.10
C THR A 49 -17.84 13.12 -9.69
N ALA A 50 -17.46 13.98 -8.73
CA ALA A 50 -16.10 14.17 -8.31
C ALA A 50 -15.72 13.37 -7.04
N TYR A 51 -14.44 13.10 -6.92
CA TYR A 51 -13.80 12.48 -5.78
C TYR A 51 -12.57 13.26 -5.38
N ASN A 52 -12.21 13.16 -4.11
CA ASN A 52 -10.92 13.58 -3.60
C ASN A 52 -10.09 12.33 -3.33
N ALA A 53 -8.81 12.33 -3.67
CA ALA A 53 -7.92 11.22 -3.38
C ALA A 53 -7.22 11.46 -2.04
N LEU A 54 -7.52 10.64 -1.03
CA LEU A 54 -6.79 10.60 0.23
C LEU A 54 -5.54 9.74 0.05
N ILE A 55 -4.36 10.32 0.25
CA ILE A 55 -3.09 9.61 0.16
C ILE A 55 -2.93 8.69 1.35
N THR A 56 -2.85 7.39 1.08
CA THR A 56 -2.73 6.35 2.10
C THR A 56 -1.29 5.90 2.30
N TYR A 57 -0.49 5.93 1.24
CA TYR A 57 0.90 5.50 1.24
C TYR A 57 1.72 6.28 0.21
N VAL A 58 3.01 6.51 0.50
CA VAL A 58 3.97 7.12 -0.43
C VAL A 58 5.28 6.32 -0.38
N ILE A 59 5.78 5.91 -1.55
CA ILE A 59 7.05 5.19 -1.67
C ILE A 59 8.19 6.18 -1.48
N PRO A 60 9.11 5.93 -0.55
CA PRO A 60 10.27 6.80 -0.34
C PRO A 60 11.11 6.94 -1.62
N GLY A 61 11.54 8.17 -1.93
CA GLY A 61 12.34 8.46 -3.12
C GLY A 61 11.55 8.50 -4.44
N SER A 62 10.23 8.33 -4.40
CA SER A 62 9.36 8.47 -5.57
C SER A 62 9.13 9.94 -5.95
N PRO A 63 8.64 10.22 -7.18
CA PRO A 63 8.19 11.56 -7.55
C PRO A 63 7.14 12.12 -6.57
N ALA A 64 6.22 11.28 -6.10
CA ALA A 64 5.22 11.66 -5.12
C ALA A 64 5.83 12.05 -3.77
N ALA A 65 6.91 11.41 -3.34
CA ALA A 65 7.56 11.71 -2.06
C ALA A 65 8.14 13.13 -1.96
N ALA A 66 8.35 13.79 -3.09
CA ALA A 66 8.79 15.18 -3.12
C ALA A 66 7.68 16.17 -2.76
N VAL A 67 6.40 15.81 -2.96
CA VAL A 67 5.26 16.74 -2.90
C VAL A 67 4.09 16.23 -2.05
N LEU A 68 4.06 14.93 -1.73
CA LEU A 68 2.99 14.28 -1.00
C LEU A 68 3.50 13.54 0.24
N LYS A 69 2.64 13.43 1.23
CA LYS A 69 2.78 12.53 2.36
C LYS A 69 1.45 11.85 2.67
N ARG A 70 1.50 10.78 3.43
CA ARG A 70 0.30 10.12 3.93
C ARG A 70 -0.60 11.11 4.68
N GLY A 71 -1.90 11.06 4.35
CA GLY A 71 -2.93 11.93 4.91
C GLY A 71 -3.19 13.20 4.09
N ASP A 72 -2.37 13.49 3.09
CA ASP A 72 -2.66 14.57 2.14
C ASP A 72 -3.85 14.22 1.25
N TRP A 73 -4.48 15.23 0.70
CA TRP A 73 -5.59 15.12 -0.22
C TRP A 73 -5.24 15.71 -1.56
N ILE A 74 -5.52 14.99 -2.65
CA ILE A 74 -5.53 15.56 -3.99
C ILE A 74 -6.98 15.86 -4.38
N VAL A 75 -7.25 17.09 -4.74
CA VAL A 75 -8.58 17.56 -5.14
C VAL A 75 -8.71 17.62 -6.66
N LYS A 76 -7.64 18.06 -7.35
CA LYS A 76 -7.57 18.13 -8.81
C LYS A 76 -6.23 17.62 -9.30
N VAL A 77 -6.24 17.13 -10.52
CA VAL A 77 -5.04 16.86 -11.33
C VAL A 77 -5.15 17.70 -12.57
N ASP A 78 -4.12 18.49 -12.86
CA ASP A 78 -4.15 19.57 -13.82
C ASP A 78 -5.35 20.50 -13.52
N THR A 79 -6.26 20.69 -14.45
CA THR A 79 -7.47 21.48 -14.25
C THR A 79 -8.70 20.64 -13.90
N SER A 80 -8.57 19.32 -13.81
CA SER A 80 -9.68 18.37 -13.74
C SER A 80 -9.93 17.85 -12.35
N TYR A 81 -11.20 17.78 -11.93
CA TYR A 81 -11.59 16.99 -10.77
C TYR A 81 -11.47 15.50 -11.06
N ILE A 82 -11.09 14.73 -10.04
CA ILE A 82 -10.96 13.28 -10.13
C ILE A 82 -12.34 12.67 -10.24
N SER A 83 -12.56 11.80 -11.23
CA SER A 83 -13.80 11.02 -11.38
C SER A 83 -13.46 9.54 -11.59
N LYS A 84 -14.35 8.63 -11.20
CA LYS A 84 -14.13 7.19 -11.40
C LYS A 84 -13.83 6.80 -12.85
N LYS A 85 -14.34 7.57 -13.81
CA LYS A 85 -14.11 7.33 -15.24
C LYS A 85 -12.67 7.62 -15.67
N TYR A 86 -12.07 8.66 -15.09
CA TYR A 86 -10.75 9.18 -15.48
C TYR A 86 -9.68 8.99 -14.41
N GLU A 87 -10.00 8.31 -13.32
CA GLU A 87 -9.10 8.04 -12.19
C GLU A 87 -7.74 7.52 -12.64
N ALA A 88 -7.75 6.41 -13.40
CA ALA A 88 -6.50 5.78 -13.83
C ALA A 88 -5.69 6.70 -14.76
N GLN A 89 -6.36 7.45 -15.65
CA GLN A 89 -5.69 8.39 -16.53
C GLN A 89 -5.04 9.54 -15.76
N LEU A 90 -5.70 10.03 -14.70
CA LEU A 90 -5.25 11.18 -13.93
C LEU A 90 -4.18 10.80 -12.89
N LEU A 91 -4.33 9.65 -12.23
CA LEU A 91 -3.51 9.29 -11.07
C LEU A 91 -2.49 8.15 -11.33
N GLN A 92 -2.58 7.48 -12.48
CA GLN A 92 -1.73 6.34 -12.84
C GLN A 92 -1.08 6.52 -14.22
N GLY A 93 -0.97 7.76 -14.68
CA GLY A 93 -0.26 8.10 -15.91
C GLY A 93 1.27 8.00 -15.79
N THR A 94 1.99 8.50 -16.80
CA THR A 94 3.47 8.45 -16.80
C THR A 94 4.13 9.83 -16.95
N GLY A 95 3.42 10.85 -17.43
CA GLY A 95 3.92 12.22 -17.56
C GLY A 95 3.96 12.97 -16.23
N PRO A 96 4.57 14.16 -16.19
CA PRO A 96 4.45 15.03 -15.01
C PRO A 96 2.98 15.43 -14.81
N LEU A 97 2.61 15.71 -13.55
CA LEU A 97 1.27 16.13 -13.17
C LEU A 97 1.33 17.45 -12.40
N GLU A 98 0.34 18.32 -12.59
CA GLU A 98 0.06 19.41 -11.69
C GLU A 98 -1.08 19.00 -10.74
N ILE A 99 -0.86 18.98 -9.44
CA ILE A 99 -1.84 18.54 -8.44
C ILE A 99 -2.28 19.70 -7.55
N THR A 100 -3.58 19.82 -7.34
CA THR A 100 -4.14 20.72 -6.32
C THR A 100 -4.35 19.95 -5.03
N LEU A 101 -3.67 20.38 -3.97
CA LEU A 101 -3.82 19.77 -2.64
C LEU A 101 -5.07 20.26 -1.93
N GLY A 102 -5.55 19.47 -0.99
CA GLY A 102 -6.70 19.80 -0.16
C GLY A 102 -6.43 19.60 1.32
N LYS A 103 -7.23 20.26 2.15
CA LYS A 103 -7.24 20.08 3.60
C LYS A 103 -8.66 19.74 4.06
N TYR A 104 -8.78 18.66 4.84
CA TYR A 104 -10.03 18.34 5.52
C TYR A 104 -10.19 19.24 6.72
N GLN A 105 -11.22 20.09 6.70
CA GLN A 105 -11.46 21.09 7.73
C GLN A 105 -12.94 21.41 7.89
N LYS A 106 -13.29 21.97 9.04
CA LYS A 106 -14.62 22.52 9.30
C LYS A 106 -14.87 23.70 8.36
N VAL A 107 -16.04 23.71 7.75
CA VAL A 107 -16.51 24.81 6.90
C VAL A 107 -17.81 25.39 7.46
N PRO A 108 -18.09 26.68 7.23
CA PRO A 108 -19.37 27.24 7.61
C PRO A 108 -20.53 26.51 6.93
N PRO A 109 -21.70 26.39 7.57
CA PRO A 109 -22.89 25.86 6.93
C PRO A 109 -23.27 26.73 5.73
N THR A 110 -23.77 26.08 4.68
CA THR A 110 -24.24 26.76 3.45
C THR A 110 -25.59 27.42 3.63
N GLU A 111 -26.37 26.98 4.61
CA GLU A 111 -27.67 27.53 4.96
C GLU A 111 -27.66 27.93 6.44
N PRO A 112 -28.39 28.99 6.82
CA PRO A 112 -28.50 29.38 8.22
C PRO A 112 -29.20 28.26 9.02
N PRO A 113 -28.78 28.00 10.28
CA PRO A 113 -29.41 26.99 11.11
C PRO A 113 -30.90 27.26 11.31
N VAL A 114 -31.71 26.22 11.29
CA VAL A 114 -33.14 26.30 11.59
C VAL A 114 -33.29 26.55 13.09
N GLU A 115 -34.16 27.46 13.46
CA GLU A 115 -34.40 27.86 14.87
C GLU A 115 -34.79 26.63 15.70
N GLY A 116 -33.94 26.25 16.67
CA GLY A 116 -34.16 25.11 17.57
C GLY A 116 -33.41 23.82 17.22
N GLU A 117 -32.66 23.79 16.15
CA GLU A 117 -31.74 22.67 15.82
C GLU A 117 -30.31 22.99 16.26
N GLU A 118 -29.59 21.95 16.77
CA GLU A 118 -28.16 22.07 17.05
C GLU A 118 -27.39 22.20 15.75
N GLU A 119 -26.45 23.11 15.70
CA GLU A 119 -25.59 23.33 14.52
C GLU A 119 -24.64 22.15 14.33
N GLU A 120 -24.84 21.34 13.28
CA GLU A 120 -23.94 20.27 12.97
C GLU A 120 -22.65 20.81 12.36
N ASP A 121 -21.51 20.30 12.84
CA ASP A 121 -20.19 20.60 12.30
C ASP A 121 -20.01 19.99 10.91
N ILE A 122 -19.95 20.84 9.88
CA ILE A 122 -19.75 20.39 8.50
C ILE A 122 -18.25 20.38 8.19
N TYR A 123 -17.74 19.22 7.76
CA TYR A 123 -16.36 19.06 7.34
C TYR A 123 -16.26 18.80 5.83
N ARG A 124 -15.30 19.45 5.18
CA ARG A 124 -15.03 19.33 3.74
C ARG A 124 -13.53 19.28 3.45
N VAL A 125 -13.18 18.67 2.32
CA VAL A 125 -11.85 18.81 1.75
C VAL A 125 -11.83 20.08 0.90
N VAL A 126 -11.15 21.11 1.37
CA VAL A 126 -11.06 22.41 0.72
C VAL A 126 -9.70 22.52 0.03
N PRO A 127 -9.63 22.97 -1.24
CA PRO A 127 -8.35 23.24 -1.92
C PRO A 127 -7.51 24.23 -1.12
N VAL A 128 -6.18 23.97 -1.07
CA VAL A 128 -5.23 24.84 -0.34
C VAL A 128 -3.97 25.07 -1.16
N GLY A 129 -3.45 26.30 -1.12
CA GLY A 129 -2.24 26.70 -1.83
C GLY A 129 -2.37 26.72 -3.34
N ASP A 130 -1.24 26.99 -3.99
CA ASP A 130 -1.12 26.89 -5.44
C ASP A 130 -0.94 25.42 -5.86
N PRO A 131 -1.30 25.06 -7.11
CA PRO A 131 -1.00 23.74 -7.65
C PRO A 131 0.49 23.41 -7.57
N VAL A 132 0.81 22.16 -7.30
CA VAL A 132 2.18 21.66 -7.14
C VAL A 132 2.50 20.69 -8.28
N GLU A 133 3.66 20.87 -8.92
CA GLU A 133 4.14 19.96 -9.95
C GLU A 133 4.75 18.70 -9.33
N MET A 134 4.25 17.54 -9.73
CA MET A 134 4.79 16.22 -9.43
C MET A 134 5.50 15.68 -10.67
N GLY A 135 6.76 15.29 -10.52
CA GLY A 135 7.58 14.76 -11.60
C GLY A 135 6.98 13.53 -12.30
N ALA A 136 7.46 13.21 -13.48
CA ALA A 136 7.05 12.04 -14.26
C ALA A 136 7.23 10.74 -13.48
N ALA A 137 6.36 9.76 -13.73
CA ALA A 137 6.45 8.43 -13.15
C ALA A 137 7.78 7.75 -13.49
N VAL A 138 8.33 7.00 -12.53
CA VAL A 138 9.59 6.27 -12.68
C VAL A 138 9.42 4.83 -12.25
N SER A 139 10.26 3.93 -12.79
CA SER A 139 10.32 2.54 -12.31
C SER A 139 10.97 2.52 -10.94
N LEU A 140 10.21 2.06 -9.94
CA LEU A 140 10.63 1.97 -8.54
C LEU A 140 10.51 0.55 -8.05
N VAL A 141 11.49 0.13 -7.25
CA VAL A 141 11.36 -1.07 -6.41
C VAL A 141 10.97 -0.58 -5.02
N ASP A 142 9.72 -0.86 -4.63
CA ASP A 142 9.29 -0.58 -3.26
C ASP A 142 9.99 -1.54 -2.30
N ASN A 143 10.66 -1.00 -1.26
CA ASN A 143 11.25 -1.83 -0.22
C ASN A 143 10.12 -2.39 0.67
N PRO A 144 9.90 -3.71 0.71
CA PRO A 144 8.85 -4.30 1.54
C PRO A 144 9.03 -4.01 3.03
N ILE A 145 10.27 -3.84 3.50
CA ILE A 145 10.58 -3.36 4.85
C ILE A 145 10.55 -1.83 4.83
N HIS A 146 9.33 -1.29 4.85
CA HIS A 146 9.14 0.15 4.72
C HIS A 146 9.74 0.94 5.88
N CYS A 147 9.60 0.42 7.10
CA CYS A 147 10.14 1.04 8.30
C CYS A 147 10.46 -0.02 9.35
N LYS A 148 11.67 0.04 9.90
CA LYS A 148 12.07 -0.70 11.10
C LYS A 148 12.71 0.27 12.08
N LYS A 149 12.28 0.23 13.33
CA LYS A 149 12.74 1.13 14.39
C LYS A 149 12.69 0.44 15.74
N ILE A 150 13.51 0.94 16.67
CA ILE A 150 13.34 0.69 18.10
C ILE A 150 12.73 1.96 18.69
N LEU A 151 11.61 1.79 19.39
CA LEU A 151 10.88 2.88 20.02
C LEU A 151 11.08 2.77 21.53
N THR A 152 11.43 3.88 22.16
CA THR A 152 11.47 4.00 23.62
C THR A 152 10.12 4.51 24.10
N LEU A 153 9.47 3.76 24.98
CA LEU A 153 8.19 4.11 25.57
C LEU A 153 8.38 5.09 26.74
N THR A 154 7.29 5.63 27.24
CA THR A 154 7.29 6.63 28.33
C THR A 154 7.84 6.10 29.66
N ASP A 155 7.78 4.78 29.88
CA ASP A 155 8.32 4.08 31.04
C ASP A 155 9.80 3.70 30.87
N GLY A 156 10.42 4.05 29.75
CA GLY A 156 11.82 3.76 29.42
C GLY A 156 12.04 2.37 28.81
N SER A 157 11.00 1.52 28.67
CA SER A 157 11.12 0.25 27.97
C SER A 157 11.25 0.45 26.44
N GLU A 158 11.84 -0.52 25.76
CA GLU A 158 12.03 -0.48 24.31
C GLU A 158 11.18 -1.55 23.61
N VAL A 159 10.61 -1.19 22.46
CA VAL A 159 9.85 -2.09 21.60
C VAL A 159 10.35 -1.96 20.16
N GLY A 160 10.42 -3.09 19.44
CA GLY A 160 10.64 -3.08 18.01
C GLY A 160 9.38 -2.64 17.26
N TYR A 161 9.54 -1.84 16.21
CA TYR A 161 8.48 -1.50 15.27
C TYR A 161 8.89 -1.91 13.86
N LEU A 162 8.08 -2.72 13.21
CA LEU A 162 8.29 -3.18 11.85
C LEU A 162 7.03 -2.89 11.01
N MET A 163 7.18 -2.10 9.96
CA MET A 163 6.17 -1.94 8.92
C MET A 163 6.62 -2.72 7.68
N TYR A 164 5.88 -3.80 7.36
CA TYR A 164 6.23 -4.75 6.32
C TYR A 164 5.10 -4.85 5.28
N ASN A 165 5.34 -4.34 4.07
CA ASN A 165 4.30 -4.08 3.07
C ASN A 165 4.10 -5.22 2.06
N SER A 166 5.05 -6.15 1.95
CA SER A 166 4.94 -7.29 1.05
C SER A 166 5.81 -8.45 1.52
N PHE A 167 5.31 -9.67 1.44
CA PHE A 167 6.07 -10.88 1.72
C PHE A 167 6.93 -11.24 0.51
N THR A 168 8.08 -10.55 0.38
CA THR A 168 9.03 -10.67 -0.72
C THR A 168 10.42 -10.95 -0.15
N ALA A 169 11.08 -12.02 -0.60
CA ALA A 169 12.37 -12.46 -0.07
C ALA A 169 13.52 -11.52 -0.46
N GLY A 170 13.48 -10.98 -1.67
CA GLY A 170 14.55 -10.14 -2.19
C GLY A 170 14.23 -9.56 -3.56
N THR A 171 15.28 -9.18 -4.28
CA THR A 171 15.22 -8.67 -5.64
C THR A 171 15.78 -9.70 -6.62
N LYS A 172 15.65 -9.45 -7.93
CA LYS A 172 16.26 -10.30 -8.96
C LYS A 172 17.77 -10.46 -8.77
N ASP A 173 18.46 -9.38 -8.42
CA ASP A 173 19.91 -9.36 -8.26
C ASP A 173 20.37 -9.84 -6.88
N ASN A 174 19.48 -9.83 -5.89
CA ASN A 174 19.72 -10.35 -4.54
C ASN A 174 18.43 -11.01 -3.99
N PRO A 175 18.23 -12.31 -4.28
CA PRO A 175 16.96 -13.01 -3.96
C PRO A 175 16.62 -13.10 -2.47
N GLU A 176 17.60 -13.00 -1.58
CA GLU A 176 17.42 -13.09 -0.12
C GLU A 176 17.62 -11.75 0.60
N LYS A 177 17.69 -10.65 -0.12
CA LYS A 177 17.99 -9.33 0.44
C LYS A 177 17.13 -8.98 1.66
N TYR A 178 15.82 -9.07 1.50
CA TYR A 178 14.88 -8.64 2.54
C TYR A 178 14.72 -9.66 3.67
N ASN A 179 14.82 -10.95 3.35
CA ASN A 179 14.88 -12.00 4.37
C ASN A 179 16.13 -11.87 5.24
N THR A 180 17.26 -11.55 4.64
CA THR A 180 18.50 -11.27 5.38
C THR A 180 18.34 -10.05 6.28
N GLU A 181 17.76 -8.97 5.77
CA GLU A 181 17.50 -7.76 6.54
C GLU A 181 16.56 -7.98 7.74
N LEU A 182 15.56 -8.87 7.58
CA LEU A 182 14.67 -9.26 8.70
C LEU A 182 15.42 -10.07 9.76
N ARG A 183 16.31 -10.99 9.36
CA ARG A 183 17.11 -11.77 10.31
C ARG A 183 18.09 -10.88 11.09
N GLU A 184 18.78 -9.98 10.39
CA GLU A 184 19.69 -9.00 11.03
C GLU A 184 18.96 -8.13 12.05
N TRP A 185 17.75 -7.70 11.71
CA TRP A 185 16.93 -6.93 12.64
C TRP A 185 16.48 -7.77 13.86
N SER A 186 16.14 -9.04 13.66
CA SER A 186 15.85 -9.97 14.75
C SER A 186 17.04 -10.12 15.70
N ASP A 187 18.23 -10.27 15.12
CA ASP A 187 19.47 -10.38 15.90
C ASP A 187 19.75 -9.08 16.69
N GLU A 188 19.48 -7.90 16.10
CA GLU A 188 19.59 -6.63 16.80
C GLU A 188 18.65 -6.55 18.01
N LEU A 189 17.38 -6.96 17.83
CA LEU A 189 16.39 -7.00 18.92
C LEU A 189 16.86 -7.94 20.05
N ALA A 190 17.37 -9.13 19.69
CA ALA A 190 17.86 -10.09 20.64
C ALA A 190 19.08 -9.57 21.42
N GLN A 191 20.05 -8.93 20.76
CA GLN A 191 21.22 -8.32 21.39
C GLN A 191 20.84 -7.20 22.37
N LYS A 192 19.78 -6.47 22.10
CA LYS A 192 19.25 -5.40 22.96
C LYS A 192 18.24 -5.91 24.00
N ASN A 193 17.99 -7.23 24.03
CA ASN A 193 17.02 -7.85 24.95
C ASN A 193 15.59 -7.28 24.78
N ILE A 194 15.22 -6.95 23.55
CA ILE A 194 13.89 -6.44 23.20
C ILE A 194 12.99 -7.63 22.84
N HIS A 195 11.94 -7.84 23.63
CA HIS A 195 11.04 -8.99 23.52
C HIS A 195 9.64 -8.65 22.96
N GLN A 196 9.40 -7.38 22.66
CA GLN A 196 8.10 -6.93 22.17
C GLN A 196 8.28 -6.24 20.82
N VAL A 197 7.39 -6.58 19.88
CA VAL A 197 7.37 -6.02 18.53
C VAL A 197 5.97 -5.55 18.18
N ILE A 198 5.88 -4.36 17.63
CA ILE A 198 4.71 -3.85 16.95
C ILE A 198 4.87 -4.18 15.48
N LEU A 199 4.06 -5.10 14.96
CA LEU A 199 4.03 -5.46 13.55
C LEU A 199 2.91 -4.69 12.84
N ASP A 200 3.28 -3.86 11.87
CA ASP A 200 2.36 -3.09 11.05
C ASP A 200 2.23 -3.70 9.65
N LEU A 201 1.11 -4.35 9.40
CA LEU A 201 0.77 -4.97 8.12
C LEU A 201 -0.36 -4.23 7.37
N ARG A 202 -0.68 -3.00 7.76
CA ARG A 202 -1.82 -2.25 7.19
C ARG A 202 -1.76 -2.09 5.67
N TYR A 203 -0.56 -2.05 5.09
CA TYR A 203 -0.33 -1.95 3.64
C TYR A 203 0.18 -3.24 3.02
N ASN A 204 0.25 -4.34 3.79
CA ASN A 204 0.70 -5.60 3.27
C ASN A 204 -0.35 -6.21 2.34
N LYS A 205 0.05 -6.45 1.10
CA LYS A 205 -0.81 -7.02 0.04
C LYS A 205 -0.64 -8.54 -0.13
N GLY A 206 0.11 -9.19 0.78
CA GLY A 206 0.43 -10.61 0.72
C GLY A 206 1.81 -10.88 0.12
N GLY A 207 1.99 -12.06 -0.46
CA GLY A 207 3.24 -12.51 -1.09
C GLY A 207 3.59 -13.96 -0.78
N SER A 208 4.90 -14.26 -0.60
CA SER A 208 5.41 -15.61 -0.38
C SER A 208 5.06 -16.17 0.99
N ILE A 209 4.66 -17.44 1.01
CA ILE A 209 4.42 -18.19 2.26
C ILE A 209 5.72 -18.35 3.04
N ASP A 210 6.85 -18.56 2.37
CA ASP A 210 8.17 -18.73 3.02
C ASP A 210 8.58 -17.47 3.78
N CYS A 211 8.31 -16.28 3.23
CA CYS A 211 8.54 -15.01 3.94
C CYS A 211 7.61 -14.85 5.14
N THR A 212 6.36 -15.31 5.03
CA THR A 212 5.41 -15.33 6.15
C THR A 212 5.89 -16.27 7.25
N GLN A 213 6.40 -17.43 6.87
CA GLN A 213 6.97 -18.40 7.81
C GLN A 213 8.20 -17.81 8.50
N LEU A 214 9.13 -17.21 7.77
CA LEU A 214 10.29 -16.53 8.35
C LEU A 214 9.87 -15.47 9.38
N LEU A 215 8.96 -14.56 8.99
CA LEU A 215 8.49 -13.52 9.91
C LEU A 215 7.85 -14.12 11.16
N SER A 216 7.07 -15.18 11.02
CA SER A 216 6.43 -15.87 12.14
C SER A 216 7.47 -16.49 13.08
N THR A 217 8.54 -17.09 12.54
CA THR A 217 9.62 -17.66 13.37
C THR A 217 10.41 -16.58 14.11
N ILE A 218 10.56 -15.39 13.54
CA ILE A 218 11.20 -14.24 14.20
C ILE A 218 10.37 -13.72 15.37
N LEU A 219 9.04 -13.76 15.25
CA LEU A 219 8.12 -13.13 16.21
C LEU A 219 7.62 -14.08 17.29
N VAL A 220 7.69 -15.40 17.06
CA VAL A 220 7.21 -16.39 18.01
C VAL A 220 8.27 -16.66 19.09
N SER A 221 7.81 -17.01 20.31
CA SER A 221 8.71 -17.49 21.35
C SER A 221 9.42 -18.78 20.91
N SER A 222 10.72 -18.90 21.23
CA SER A 222 11.53 -20.10 20.94
C SER A 222 10.87 -21.42 21.43
N PHE A 223 10.04 -21.34 22.45
CA PHE A 223 9.27 -22.49 22.95
C PHE A 223 8.32 -23.11 21.91
N TYR A 224 7.86 -22.31 20.93
CA TYR A 224 6.90 -22.75 19.91
C TYR A 224 7.54 -23.08 18.56
N LEU A 225 8.85 -22.93 18.39
CA LEU A 225 9.50 -23.12 17.09
C LEU A 225 9.36 -24.54 16.52
N ASP A 226 9.27 -25.55 17.40
CA ASP A 226 9.06 -26.95 17.00
C ASP A 226 7.58 -27.37 16.92
N GLN A 227 6.66 -26.41 17.06
CA GLN A 227 5.23 -26.66 16.95
C GLN A 227 4.71 -26.41 15.55
N THR A 228 3.68 -27.15 15.15
CA THR A 228 3.01 -26.91 13.88
C THR A 228 2.29 -25.56 13.92
N MET A 229 2.69 -24.65 13.05
CA MET A 229 2.12 -23.32 12.97
C MET A 229 0.82 -23.28 12.16
N ALA A 230 0.77 -24.01 11.05
CA ALA A 230 -0.38 -24.08 10.17
C ALA A 230 -0.34 -25.36 9.31
N PHE A 231 -1.49 -25.75 8.81
CA PHE A 231 -1.63 -26.77 7.77
C PHE A 231 -2.12 -26.10 6.51
N LEU A 232 -1.51 -26.47 5.37
CA LEU A 232 -2.01 -26.08 4.05
C LEU A 232 -2.92 -27.20 3.54
N GLU A 233 -4.20 -26.89 3.36
CA GLU A 233 -5.16 -27.80 2.77
C GLU A 233 -5.43 -27.39 1.32
N TYR A 234 -5.16 -28.29 0.41
CA TYR A 234 -5.39 -28.09 -1.03
C TYR A 234 -6.68 -28.81 -1.44
N ASN A 235 -7.25 -28.37 -2.56
CA ASN A 235 -8.37 -29.08 -3.15
C ASN A 235 -7.92 -30.44 -3.71
N ASP A 236 -8.88 -31.37 -3.95
CA ASP A 236 -8.65 -32.75 -4.36
C ASP A 236 -7.75 -32.92 -5.60
N LYS A 237 -7.58 -31.86 -6.41
CA LYS A 237 -6.76 -31.91 -7.61
C LYS A 237 -5.26 -31.70 -7.32
N ASN A 238 -4.93 -31.14 -6.17
CA ASN A 238 -3.55 -30.83 -5.78
C ASN A 238 -2.98 -31.77 -4.74
N THR A 239 -3.81 -32.49 -3.98
CA THR A 239 -3.37 -33.51 -3.00
C THR A 239 -2.67 -34.73 -3.61
N ALA A 240 -2.67 -34.88 -4.91
CA ALA A 240 -2.05 -36.04 -5.59
C ALA A 240 -0.59 -35.78 -6.06
N LYS A 241 0.06 -34.70 -5.59
CA LYS A 241 1.40 -34.28 -6.07
C LYS A 241 2.51 -34.31 -5.03
N ASP A 242 2.23 -34.73 -3.80
CA ASP A 242 3.23 -34.91 -2.73
C ASP A 242 3.54 -36.38 -2.49
#